data_61c4a09f0b58ba7e40074de1ec72e791
#
_entry.id   61c4a09f0b58ba7e40074de1ec72e791
#
_cell.length_a   1.000
_cell.length_b   1.000
_cell.length_c   1.000
_cell.angle_alpha   90.00
_cell.angle_beta   90.00
_cell.angle_gamma   90.00
#
_symmetry.space_group_name_H-M   'P 1'
#
loop_
_entity.id
_entity.type
_entity.pdbx_description
1 polymer ?
#
loop_
_entity_poly.entity_id
_entity_poly.type
_entity_poly.pdbx_seq_one_letter_code
_entity_poly.pdbx_strand_id
1 'polypeptide(L)'
;MKSLPDLNLRTKTVVICVFLAFVGFSNCKQTPKEKVRAVLSNNGLSQEEKIKTVALTLFGERLKEIEVTSLYDEQGPKYEIYLGFGGTSALTFLESSQYAIRMKVELALETYRFLQSLDGVRFGKYRMSLIKPFFIKNGASRGIEEFEIFRFRTDGEELKKISGFYETDSFDADRFDSPSGQVMIVLNEMMKLWQIELDQFARVEVK
;
A
#
# COMPACT_ATOMS: atom_id res chain seq x y z
N MET A 1 -28.01 -31.69 -52.03
CA MET A 1 -26.88 -31.49 -51.04
C MET A 1 -25.93 -30.47 -51.64
N LYS A 2 -25.95 -29.22 -51.16
CA LYS A 2 -25.03 -28.15 -51.57
C LYS A 2 -24.05 -27.93 -50.42
N SER A 3 -22.78 -28.12 -50.71
CA SER A 3 -21.66 -27.88 -49.80
C SER A 3 -21.51 -26.38 -49.50
N LEU A 4 -21.42 -26.03 -48.23
CA LEU A 4 -21.06 -24.70 -47.77
C LEU A 4 -19.56 -24.44 -48.03
N PRO A 5 -19.15 -23.25 -48.46
CA PRO A 5 -17.76 -22.95 -48.70
C PRO A 5 -17.02 -22.63 -47.36
N ASP A 6 -15.82 -23.18 -47.27
CA ASP A 6 -14.84 -22.87 -46.18
C ASP A 6 -14.50 -21.39 -46.17
N LEU A 7 -15.06 -20.67 -45.18
CA LEU A 7 -14.79 -19.26 -44.94
C LEU A 7 -13.78 -19.10 -43.83
N ASN A 8 -12.56 -18.77 -44.23
CA ASN A 8 -11.66 -17.91 -43.50
C ASN A 8 -10.93 -18.40 -42.27
N LEU A 9 -10.04 -19.36 -42.46
CA LEU A 9 -8.95 -19.59 -41.54
C LEU A 9 -7.89 -18.41 -41.54
N ARG A 10 -7.76 -17.74 -42.69
CA ARG A 10 -6.80 -16.62 -42.87
C ARG A 10 -7.17 -15.32 -42.15
N THR A 11 -8.47 -15.04 -42.02
CA THR A 11 -8.93 -13.80 -41.35
C THR A 11 -8.80 -13.87 -39.85
N LYS A 12 -8.94 -15.04 -39.23
CA LYS A 12 -8.77 -15.21 -37.76
C LYS A 12 -7.31 -15.07 -37.33
N THR A 13 -6.36 -15.51 -38.17
CA THR A 13 -4.93 -15.40 -37.86
C THR A 13 -4.44 -13.94 -37.91
N VAL A 14 -4.98 -13.14 -38.83
CA VAL A 14 -4.60 -11.71 -38.96
C VAL A 14 -5.14 -10.90 -37.77
N VAL A 15 -6.36 -11.18 -37.28
CA VAL A 15 -6.94 -10.47 -36.12
C VAL A 15 -6.18 -10.81 -34.85
N ILE A 16 -5.75 -12.07 -34.67
CA ILE A 16 -4.96 -12.48 -33.49
C ILE A 16 -3.55 -11.83 -33.51
N CYS A 17 -2.91 -11.73 -34.68
CA CYS A 17 -1.60 -11.07 -34.81
C CYS A 17 -1.67 -9.57 -34.58
N VAL A 18 -2.76 -8.90 -34.98
CA VAL A 18 -2.96 -7.46 -34.70
C VAL A 18 -3.21 -7.21 -33.22
N PHE A 19 -3.96 -8.09 -32.53
CA PHE A 19 -4.18 -7.97 -31.08
C PHE A 19 -2.88 -8.24 -30.28
N LEU A 20 -2.06 -9.19 -30.69
CA LEU A 20 -0.77 -9.46 -30.05
C LEU A 20 0.25 -8.36 -30.30
N ALA A 21 0.20 -7.68 -31.45
CA ALA A 21 1.08 -6.53 -31.73
C ALA A 21 0.73 -5.29 -30.88
N PHE A 22 -0.54 -5.10 -30.48
CA PHE A 22 -0.94 -4.01 -29.60
C PHE A 22 -0.62 -4.26 -28.10
N VAL A 23 -0.49 -5.50 -27.68
CA VAL A 23 -0.09 -5.86 -26.31
C VAL A 23 1.44 -5.75 -26.09
N GLY A 24 2.23 -5.75 -27.18
CA GLY A 24 3.69 -5.78 -27.12
C GLY A 24 4.40 -4.44 -26.94
N PHE A 25 3.70 -3.29 -27.00
CA PHE A 25 4.37 -1.96 -27.01
C PHE A 25 4.18 -1.10 -25.75
N SER A 26 3.64 -1.61 -24.67
CA SER A 26 3.46 -0.84 -23.43
C SER A 26 4.25 -1.39 -22.24
N ASN A 27 5.48 -1.86 -22.44
CA ASN A 27 6.41 -2.11 -21.35
C ASN A 27 7.19 -0.83 -20.94
N CYS A 28 6.59 0.34 -21.02
CA CYS A 28 6.98 1.46 -20.18
C CYS A 28 6.61 1.07 -18.75
N LYS A 29 7.60 0.75 -17.91
CA LYS A 29 7.40 0.49 -16.49
C LYS A 29 6.87 1.78 -15.87
N GLN A 30 5.54 1.89 -15.79
CA GLN A 30 4.89 3.01 -15.10
C GLN A 30 5.40 3.08 -13.67
N THR A 31 5.77 4.28 -13.25
CA THR A 31 6.14 4.55 -11.86
C THR A 31 4.93 4.34 -10.94
N PRO A 32 5.13 4.03 -9.65
CA PRO A 32 4.02 3.94 -8.69
C PRO A 32 3.11 5.18 -8.72
N LYS A 33 3.70 6.37 -8.87
CA LYS A 33 2.97 7.64 -8.97
C LYS A 33 2.07 7.72 -10.21
N GLU A 34 2.53 7.25 -11.36
CA GLU A 34 1.73 7.19 -12.60
C GLU A 34 0.58 6.19 -12.49
N LYS A 35 0.82 5.03 -11.88
CA LYS A 35 -0.23 4.03 -11.63
C LYS A 35 -1.32 4.58 -10.71
N VAL A 36 -0.94 5.26 -9.63
CA VAL A 36 -1.88 5.93 -8.72
C VAL A 36 -2.72 6.96 -9.46
N ARG A 37 -2.10 7.81 -10.29
CA ARG A 37 -2.83 8.79 -11.10
C ARG A 37 -3.85 8.14 -12.03
N ALA A 38 -3.50 7.03 -12.67
CA ALA A 38 -4.42 6.29 -13.52
C ALA A 38 -5.64 5.76 -12.75
N VAL A 39 -5.44 5.26 -11.52
CA VAL A 39 -6.53 4.83 -10.64
C VAL A 39 -7.45 6.01 -10.29
N LEU A 40 -6.88 7.13 -9.88
CA LEU A 40 -7.66 8.32 -9.45
C LEU A 40 -8.46 8.93 -10.59
N SER A 41 -7.94 8.91 -11.80
CA SER A 41 -8.63 9.42 -13.01
C SER A 41 -9.71 8.48 -13.54
N ASN A 42 -9.83 7.27 -13.02
CA ASN A 42 -10.87 6.34 -13.46
C ASN A 42 -12.24 6.72 -12.86
N ASN A 43 -13.11 7.27 -13.70
CA ASN A 43 -14.46 7.68 -13.31
C ASN A 43 -15.43 6.50 -13.09
N GLY A 44 -15.05 5.29 -13.49
CA GLY A 44 -15.85 4.08 -13.27
C GLY A 44 -15.73 3.50 -11.86
N LEU A 45 -14.79 3.99 -11.05
CA LEU A 45 -14.60 3.55 -9.68
C LEU A 45 -15.24 4.53 -8.69
N SER A 46 -15.93 3.98 -7.70
CA SER A 46 -16.37 4.73 -6.52
C SER A 46 -15.15 5.24 -5.72
N GLN A 47 -15.36 6.22 -4.85
CA GLN A 47 -14.27 6.75 -4.02
C GLN A 47 -13.66 5.67 -3.10
N GLU A 48 -14.48 4.79 -2.56
CA GLU A 48 -14.02 3.66 -1.74
C GLU A 48 -13.16 2.68 -2.54
N GLU A 49 -13.59 2.34 -3.77
CA GLU A 49 -12.80 1.48 -4.66
C GLU A 49 -11.48 2.14 -5.07
N LYS A 50 -11.47 3.45 -5.31
CA LYS A 50 -10.23 4.20 -5.56
C LYS A 50 -9.27 4.10 -4.39
N ILE A 51 -9.74 4.32 -3.16
CA ILE A 51 -8.92 4.20 -1.94
C ILE A 51 -8.30 2.80 -1.84
N LYS A 52 -9.12 1.74 -1.99
CA LYS A 52 -8.66 0.35 -1.96
C LYS A 52 -7.64 0.05 -3.06
N THR A 53 -7.91 0.53 -4.28
CA THR A 53 -7.01 0.29 -5.43
C THR A 53 -5.71 1.07 -5.31
N VAL A 54 -5.72 2.28 -4.75
CA VAL A 54 -4.49 3.03 -4.43
C VAL A 54 -3.64 2.28 -3.42
N ALA A 55 -4.23 1.75 -2.34
CA ALA A 55 -3.50 0.94 -1.37
C ALA A 55 -2.87 -0.30 -2.02
N LEU A 56 -3.62 -1.04 -2.84
CA LEU A 56 -3.10 -2.18 -3.60
C LEU A 56 -1.97 -1.78 -4.55
N THR A 57 -2.08 -0.62 -5.19
CA THR A 57 -1.06 -0.11 -6.12
C THR A 57 0.25 0.25 -5.41
N LEU A 58 0.15 0.85 -4.21
CA LEU A 58 1.31 1.28 -3.44
C LEU A 58 1.99 0.12 -2.70
N PHE A 59 1.19 -0.72 -2.06
CA PHE A 59 1.71 -1.75 -1.14
C PHE A 59 1.90 -3.11 -1.79
N GLY A 60 1.22 -3.37 -2.92
CA GLY A 60 1.33 -4.62 -3.67
C GLY A 60 1.09 -5.85 -2.77
N GLU A 61 2.00 -6.83 -2.84
CA GLU A 61 1.94 -8.07 -2.04
C GLU A 61 2.12 -7.83 -0.52
N ARG A 62 2.57 -6.64 -0.13
CA ARG A 62 2.71 -6.25 1.28
C ARG A 62 1.38 -5.81 1.90
N LEU A 63 0.36 -5.51 1.11
CA LEU A 63 -0.99 -5.29 1.62
C LEU A 63 -1.60 -6.63 2.01
N LYS A 64 -1.82 -6.83 3.30
CA LYS A 64 -2.44 -8.04 3.85
C LYS A 64 -3.94 -7.87 4.02
N GLU A 65 -4.34 -6.71 4.51
CA GLU A 65 -5.73 -6.37 4.79
C GLU A 65 -6.01 -4.92 4.43
N ILE A 66 -7.23 -4.65 3.99
CA ILE A 66 -7.74 -3.29 3.83
C ILE A 66 -9.22 -3.24 4.12
N GLU A 67 -9.60 -2.38 5.06
CA GLU A 67 -10.99 -2.02 5.31
C GLU A 67 -11.16 -0.52 5.10
N VAL A 68 -12.20 -0.15 4.39
CA VAL A 68 -12.58 1.24 4.15
C VAL A 68 -14.05 1.37 4.52
N THR A 69 -14.35 2.23 5.48
CA THR A 69 -15.71 2.52 5.92
C THR A 69 -16.03 3.96 5.60
N SER A 70 -17.09 4.19 4.82
CA SER A 70 -17.56 5.54 4.56
C SER A 70 -18.51 6.02 5.65
N LEU A 71 -18.23 7.19 6.17
CA LEU A 71 -19.08 7.95 7.09
C LEU A 71 -19.53 9.23 6.40
N TYR A 72 -20.60 9.81 6.88
CA TYR A 72 -21.12 11.07 6.35
C TYR A 72 -21.29 12.06 7.49
N ASP A 73 -20.81 13.27 7.30
CA ASP A 73 -21.06 14.40 8.17
C ASP A 73 -21.58 15.61 7.34
N GLU A 74 -21.74 16.76 7.97
CA GLU A 74 -22.25 17.98 7.32
C GLU A 74 -21.38 18.46 6.13
N GLN A 75 -20.11 18.04 6.10
CA GLN A 75 -19.15 18.41 5.06
C GLN A 75 -19.05 17.35 3.96
N GLY A 76 -19.85 16.26 4.04
CA GLY A 76 -19.88 15.19 3.05
C GLY A 76 -19.18 13.91 3.50
N PRO A 77 -18.77 13.06 2.54
CA PRO A 77 -18.18 11.77 2.86
C PRO A 77 -16.81 11.88 3.53
N LYS A 78 -16.60 11.06 4.53
CA LYS A 78 -15.38 10.90 5.31
C LYS A 78 -15.08 9.41 5.44
N TYR A 79 -13.81 9.00 5.34
CA TYR A 79 -13.44 7.59 5.29
C TYR A 79 -12.60 7.20 6.51
N GLU A 80 -13.03 6.15 7.21
CA GLU A 80 -12.18 5.45 8.18
C GLU A 80 -11.45 4.32 7.47
N ILE A 81 -10.16 4.16 7.77
CA ILE A 81 -9.29 3.23 7.06
C ILE A 81 -8.53 2.37 8.05
N TYR A 82 -8.55 1.06 7.80
CA TYR A 82 -7.65 0.10 8.41
C TYR A 82 -6.79 -0.57 7.33
N LEU A 83 -5.49 -0.63 7.57
CA LEU A 83 -4.50 -1.28 6.70
C LEU A 83 -3.69 -2.30 7.49
N GLY A 84 -3.68 -3.54 7.02
CA GLY A 84 -2.74 -4.57 7.44
C GLY A 84 -1.55 -4.62 6.48
N PHE A 85 -0.35 -4.35 6.98
CA PHE A 85 0.86 -4.24 6.18
C PHE A 85 1.85 -5.36 6.52
N GLY A 86 2.28 -6.11 5.51
CA GLY A 86 3.26 -7.16 5.64
C GLY A 86 4.67 -6.60 5.71
N GLY A 87 5.37 -6.84 6.80
CA GLY A 87 6.78 -6.48 6.90
C GLY A 87 7.68 -7.37 6.03
N THR A 88 8.81 -6.83 5.58
CA THR A 88 9.84 -7.64 4.89
C THR A 88 10.44 -8.69 5.82
N SER A 89 10.68 -9.88 5.29
CA SER A 89 11.24 -11.01 6.06
C SER A 89 12.73 -10.87 6.38
N ALA A 90 13.45 -10.00 5.70
CA ALA A 90 14.91 -9.90 5.73
C ALA A 90 15.44 -9.11 6.93
N LEU A 91 15.24 -9.59 8.16
CA LEU A 91 15.60 -8.83 9.36
C LEU A 91 16.42 -9.61 10.38
N THR A 92 17.03 -10.67 9.93
CA THR A 92 17.86 -11.59 10.75
C THR A 92 19.16 -10.96 11.26
N PHE A 93 19.50 -9.72 10.90
CA PHE A 93 20.78 -9.11 11.23
C PHE A 93 20.70 -7.81 12.05
N LEU A 94 19.48 -7.34 12.38
CA LEU A 94 19.31 -6.12 13.17
C LEU A 94 18.94 -6.48 14.60
N GLU A 95 19.48 -5.72 15.57
CA GLU A 95 18.97 -5.76 16.93
C GLU A 95 17.48 -5.37 16.96
N SER A 96 16.71 -5.94 17.89
CA SER A 96 15.27 -5.74 17.97
C SER A 96 14.87 -4.25 18.08
N SER A 97 15.66 -3.43 18.73
CA SER A 97 15.46 -1.98 18.85
C SER A 97 15.64 -1.25 17.52
N GLN A 98 16.68 -1.58 16.77
CA GLN A 98 16.96 -0.99 15.45
C GLN A 98 15.88 -1.43 14.44
N TYR A 99 15.47 -2.68 14.54
CA TYR A 99 14.36 -3.20 13.75
C TYR A 99 13.07 -2.43 14.01
N ALA A 100 12.70 -2.23 15.28
CA ALA A 100 11.50 -1.50 15.65
C ALA A 100 11.50 -0.07 15.07
N ILE A 101 12.61 0.65 15.20
CA ILE A 101 12.76 2.01 14.66
C ILE A 101 12.58 1.98 13.13
N ARG A 102 13.28 1.09 12.44
CA ARG A 102 13.21 0.97 10.98
C ARG A 102 11.78 0.69 10.50
N MET A 103 11.09 -0.24 11.17
CA MET A 103 9.71 -0.58 10.81
C MET A 103 8.74 0.58 11.07
N LYS A 104 8.89 1.30 12.16
CA LYS A 104 8.06 2.49 12.44
C LYS A 104 8.26 3.57 11.38
N VAL A 105 9.50 3.84 10.98
CA VAL A 105 9.81 4.79 9.89
C VAL A 105 9.21 4.31 8.57
N GLU A 106 9.30 3.02 8.27
CA GLU A 106 8.72 2.45 7.04
C GLU A 106 7.19 2.59 7.04
N LEU A 107 6.52 2.24 8.13
CA LEU A 107 5.07 2.42 8.26
C LEU A 107 4.66 3.90 8.12
N ALA A 108 5.43 4.82 8.69
CA ALA A 108 5.20 6.25 8.55
C ALA A 108 5.34 6.70 7.08
N LEU A 109 6.37 6.23 6.37
CA LEU A 109 6.58 6.55 4.96
C LEU A 109 5.45 6.01 4.08
N GLU A 110 5.02 4.78 4.29
CA GLU A 110 3.91 4.20 3.53
C GLU A 110 2.59 4.92 3.84
N THR A 111 2.36 5.30 5.10
CA THR A 111 1.22 6.15 5.48
C THR A 111 1.28 7.50 4.76
N TYR A 112 2.44 8.14 4.72
CA TYR A 112 2.63 9.42 4.04
C TYR A 112 2.33 9.31 2.54
N ARG A 113 2.86 8.32 1.85
CA ARG A 113 2.60 8.04 0.43
C ARG A 113 1.12 7.83 0.15
N PHE A 114 0.48 7.04 0.99
CA PHE A 114 -0.94 6.74 0.86
C PHE A 114 -1.80 8.00 1.01
N LEU A 115 -1.59 8.77 2.06
CA LEU A 115 -2.34 10.01 2.31
C LEU A 115 -2.10 11.07 1.23
N GLN A 116 -0.85 11.22 0.80
CA GLN A 116 -0.49 12.17 -0.26
C GLN A 116 -1.10 11.76 -1.62
N SER A 117 -1.17 10.44 -1.89
CA SER A 117 -1.80 9.92 -3.11
C SER A 117 -3.31 10.18 -3.16
N LEU A 118 -3.97 10.33 -2.02
CA LEU A 118 -5.41 10.52 -1.90
C LEU A 118 -5.75 11.98 -1.57
N ASP A 119 -5.15 12.91 -2.31
CA ASP A 119 -5.48 14.33 -2.16
C ASP A 119 -6.97 14.58 -2.44
N GLY A 120 -7.58 15.51 -1.69
CA GLY A 120 -9.04 15.78 -1.75
C GLY A 120 -9.92 14.77 -0.99
N VAL A 121 -9.41 13.62 -0.53
CA VAL A 121 -10.16 12.67 0.29
C VAL A 121 -10.13 13.11 1.76
N ARG A 122 -11.30 13.10 2.43
CA ARG A 122 -11.41 13.34 3.87
C ARG A 122 -11.25 12.04 4.63
N PHE A 123 -10.40 12.04 5.65
CA PHE A 123 -10.15 10.87 6.48
C PHE A 123 -10.68 11.07 7.90
N GLY A 124 -11.31 10.04 8.44
CA GLY A 124 -11.63 9.93 9.85
C GLY A 124 -10.50 9.25 10.61
N LYS A 125 -10.81 8.11 11.23
CA LYS A 125 -9.79 7.28 11.85
C LYS A 125 -8.93 6.60 10.80
N TYR A 126 -7.63 6.62 11.06
CA TYR A 126 -6.66 5.83 10.33
C TYR A 126 -5.99 4.86 11.29
N ARG A 127 -5.98 3.58 10.93
CA ARG A 127 -5.34 2.52 11.70
C ARG A 127 -4.44 1.71 10.77
N MET A 128 -3.25 1.39 11.24
CA MET A 128 -2.33 0.54 10.49
C MET A 128 -1.67 -0.49 11.40
N SER A 129 -1.58 -1.71 10.89
CA SER A 129 -0.96 -2.86 11.55
C SER A 129 0.23 -3.36 10.77
N LEU A 130 1.26 -3.82 11.48
CA LEU A 130 2.37 -4.58 10.92
C LEU A 130 2.17 -6.05 11.22
N ILE A 131 2.03 -6.84 10.14
CA ILE A 131 1.81 -8.28 10.19
C ILE A 131 3.08 -9.00 9.73
N LYS A 132 3.51 -10.01 10.48
CA LYS A 132 4.74 -10.75 10.20
C LYS A 132 4.49 -12.24 10.18
N PRO A 133 5.10 -12.97 9.22
CA PRO A 133 5.13 -14.42 9.25
C PRO A 133 6.16 -14.92 10.28
N PHE A 134 5.76 -15.89 11.08
CA PHE A 134 6.62 -16.60 12.01
C PHE A 134 6.59 -18.09 11.73
N PHE A 135 7.75 -18.73 11.86
CA PHE A 135 7.83 -20.18 11.82
C PHE A 135 7.44 -20.76 13.18
N ILE A 136 6.35 -21.51 13.21
CA ILE A 136 5.93 -22.23 14.39
C ILE A 136 6.34 -23.68 14.27
N LYS A 137 7.04 -24.16 15.28
CA LYS A 137 7.40 -25.56 15.44
C LYS A 137 6.51 -26.19 16.51
N ASN A 138 5.38 -26.75 16.09
CA ASN A 138 4.49 -27.50 16.95
C ASN A 138 4.74 -29.00 16.77
N GLY A 139 5.60 -29.60 17.61
CA GLY A 139 5.92 -31.02 17.54
C GLY A 139 6.55 -31.43 16.20
N ALA A 140 5.87 -32.31 15.45
CA ALA A 140 6.33 -32.84 14.16
C ALA A 140 5.92 -31.91 12.97
N SER A 141 5.00 -30.97 13.16
CA SER A 141 4.56 -30.04 12.11
C SER A 141 5.34 -28.73 12.16
N ARG A 142 5.77 -28.25 10.99
CA ARG A 142 6.32 -26.90 10.80
C ARG A 142 5.31 -26.12 10.00
N GLY A 143 4.87 -24.99 10.52
CA GLY A 143 3.95 -24.08 9.84
C GLY A 143 4.49 -22.65 9.80
N ILE A 144 3.94 -21.84 8.90
CA ILE A 144 4.12 -20.39 8.90
C ILE A 144 2.78 -19.82 9.31
N GLU A 145 2.78 -19.05 10.39
CA GLU A 145 1.61 -18.31 10.84
C GLU A 145 1.92 -16.81 10.82
N GLU A 146 0.94 -16.00 10.44
CA GLU A 146 1.08 -14.54 10.43
C GLU A 146 0.57 -13.97 11.75
N PHE A 147 1.36 -13.09 12.36
CA PHE A 147 1.01 -12.41 13.60
C PHE A 147 1.13 -10.91 13.44
N GLU A 148 0.19 -10.22 14.03
CA GLU A 148 0.27 -8.79 14.20
C GLU A 148 1.26 -8.47 15.32
N ILE A 149 2.30 -7.68 15.02
CA ILE A 149 3.37 -7.34 15.97
C ILE A 149 3.37 -5.88 16.39
N PHE A 150 2.72 -5.03 15.60
CA PHE A 150 2.60 -3.61 15.91
C PHE A 150 1.30 -3.06 15.32
N ARG A 151 0.63 -2.19 16.05
CA ARG A 151 -0.55 -1.47 15.59
C ARG A 151 -0.62 -0.09 16.20
N PHE A 152 -0.97 0.87 15.38
CA PHE A 152 -1.31 2.20 15.82
C PHE A 152 -2.63 2.67 15.21
N ARG A 153 -3.24 3.63 15.86
CA ARG A 153 -4.33 4.43 15.31
C ARG A 153 -4.02 5.91 15.47
N THR A 154 -4.67 6.72 14.67
CA THR A 154 -4.55 8.18 14.70
C THR A 154 -5.75 8.85 14.06
N ASP A 155 -5.90 10.14 14.25
CA ASP A 155 -6.83 10.95 13.49
C ASP A 155 -6.28 11.18 12.09
N GLY A 156 -7.06 10.77 11.08
CA GLY A 156 -6.64 10.85 9.68
C GLY A 156 -6.62 12.28 9.13
N GLU A 157 -7.47 13.18 9.65
CA GLU A 157 -7.45 14.59 9.24
C GLU A 157 -6.20 15.29 9.76
N GLU A 158 -5.80 15.03 11.01
CA GLU A 158 -4.57 15.58 11.57
C GLU A 158 -3.34 15.07 10.85
N LEU A 159 -3.27 13.75 10.57
CA LEU A 159 -2.20 13.19 9.74
C LEU A 159 -2.12 13.86 8.38
N LYS A 160 -3.26 14.08 7.74
CA LYS A 160 -3.31 14.70 6.42
C LYS A 160 -2.86 16.16 6.45
N LYS A 161 -3.20 16.92 7.48
CA LYS A 161 -2.70 18.28 7.68
C LYS A 161 -1.17 18.30 7.75
N ILE A 162 -0.56 17.37 8.51
CA ILE A 162 0.90 17.27 8.59
C ILE A 162 1.48 16.90 7.22
N SER A 163 0.92 15.89 6.55
CA SER A 163 1.42 15.46 5.24
C SER A 163 1.32 16.56 4.16
N GLY A 164 0.36 17.47 4.25
CA GLY A 164 0.19 18.60 3.35
C GLY A 164 0.93 19.87 3.75
N PHE A 165 1.37 19.99 5.01
CA PHE A 165 2.06 21.19 5.50
C PHE A 165 3.46 21.35 4.91
N TYR A 166 4.14 20.26 4.63
CA TYR A 166 5.48 20.24 4.05
C TYR A 166 5.39 20.02 2.55
N GLU A 167 6.03 20.88 1.76
CA GLU A 167 6.13 20.76 0.30
C GLU A 167 7.14 19.67 -0.10
N THR A 168 6.95 18.45 0.41
CA THR A 168 7.81 17.30 0.10
C THR A 168 7.03 16.26 -0.67
N ASP A 169 7.70 15.56 -1.59
CA ASP A 169 7.12 14.43 -2.32
C ASP A 169 7.57 13.13 -1.63
N SER A 170 6.60 12.39 -1.08
CA SER A 170 6.88 11.11 -0.42
C SER A 170 7.53 10.07 -1.35
N PHE A 171 7.33 10.19 -2.67
CA PHE A 171 7.94 9.31 -3.66
C PHE A 171 9.41 9.64 -3.92
N ASP A 172 9.88 10.81 -3.53
CA ASP A 172 11.31 11.14 -3.63
C ASP A 172 12.17 10.32 -2.66
N ALA A 173 11.55 9.73 -1.64
CA ALA A 173 12.25 8.81 -0.73
C ALA A 173 12.78 7.54 -1.44
N ASP A 174 12.20 7.17 -2.58
CA ASP A 174 12.66 6.00 -3.36
C ASP A 174 13.97 6.25 -4.12
N ARG A 175 14.40 7.50 -4.22
CA ARG A 175 15.66 7.88 -4.91
C ARG A 175 16.89 7.67 -4.03
N PHE A 176 16.71 7.42 -2.75
CA PHE A 176 17.79 7.31 -1.77
C PHE A 176 17.60 6.05 -0.94
N ASP A 177 18.68 5.48 -0.46
CA ASP A 177 18.66 4.33 0.46
C ASP A 177 18.00 4.67 1.82
N SER A 178 17.78 5.96 2.07
CA SER A 178 17.06 6.47 3.23
C SER A 178 16.28 7.74 2.86
N PRO A 179 15.14 8.02 3.54
CA PRO A 179 14.40 9.25 3.33
C PRO A 179 15.28 10.50 3.50
N SER A 180 15.04 11.54 2.70
CA SER A 180 15.73 12.83 2.86
C SER A 180 15.44 13.44 4.25
N GLY A 181 16.29 14.36 4.71
CA GLY A 181 16.09 15.00 6.01
C GLY A 181 14.72 15.68 6.14
N GLN A 182 14.20 16.30 5.07
CA GLN A 182 12.87 16.91 5.07
C GLN A 182 11.75 15.88 5.21
N VAL A 183 11.83 14.77 4.45
CA VAL A 183 10.87 13.67 4.59
C VAL A 183 10.92 13.11 6.01
N MET A 184 12.11 12.92 6.60
CA MET A 184 12.23 12.42 7.98
C MET A 184 11.57 13.35 9.01
N ILE A 185 11.57 14.67 8.82
CA ILE A 185 10.85 15.62 9.68
C ILE A 185 9.35 15.31 9.61
N VAL A 186 8.79 15.18 8.41
CA VAL A 186 7.36 14.84 8.21
C VAL A 186 7.00 13.53 8.90
N LEU A 187 7.81 12.48 8.68
CA LEU A 187 7.57 11.16 9.28
C LEU A 187 7.59 11.21 10.81
N ASN A 188 8.53 11.96 11.38
CA ASN A 188 8.61 12.13 12.83
C ASN A 188 7.39 12.87 13.40
N GLU A 189 6.92 13.93 12.74
CA GLU A 189 5.70 14.63 13.16
C GLU A 189 4.46 13.74 13.06
N MET A 190 4.35 12.95 12.00
CA MET A 190 3.26 11.99 11.85
C MET A 190 3.29 10.92 12.96
N MET A 191 4.46 10.38 13.28
CA MET A 191 4.60 9.36 14.34
C MET A 191 4.24 9.89 15.74
N LYS A 192 4.38 11.18 16.01
CA LYS A 192 3.95 11.79 17.28
C LYS A 192 2.43 11.73 17.50
N LEU A 193 1.64 11.67 16.42
CA LEU A 193 0.19 11.54 16.50
C LEU A 193 -0.28 10.10 16.74
N TRP A 194 0.61 9.13 16.70
CA TRP A 194 0.22 7.73 16.82
C TRP A 194 -0.18 7.38 18.25
N GLN A 195 -1.35 6.80 18.37
CA GLN A 195 -1.79 6.09 19.58
C GLN A 195 -1.47 4.61 19.38
N ILE A 196 -0.43 4.14 20.06
CA ILE A 196 0.04 2.75 19.95
C ILE A 196 -0.96 1.84 20.67
N GLU A 197 -1.55 0.89 19.93
CA GLU A 197 -2.48 -0.11 20.46
C GLU A 197 -1.80 -1.46 20.73
N LEU A 198 -0.75 -1.78 19.97
CA LEU A 198 0.05 -2.99 20.10
C LEU A 198 1.50 -2.69 19.78
N ASP A 199 2.43 -3.10 20.64
CA ASP A 199 3.88 -3.06 20.40
C ASP A 199 4.52 -4.32 20.97
N GLN A 200 4.82 -5.27 20.08
CA GLN A 200 5.46 -6.53 20.40
C GLN A 200 6.87 -6.64 19.82
N PHE A 201 7.46 -5.54 19.38
CA PHE A 201 8.81 -5.58 18.81
C PHE A 201 9.85 -6.21 19.75
N ALA A 202 9.74 -5.99 21.07
CA ALA A 202 10.64 -6.59 22.04
C ALA A 202 10.51 -8.10 22.18
N ARG A 203 9.40 -8.69 21.67
CA ARG A 203 9.17 -10.16 21.67
C ARG A 203 9.66 -10.85 20.40
N VAL A 204 10.03 -10.07 19.40
CA VAL A 204 10.58 -10.61 18.15
C VAL A 204 12.04 -10.94 18.38
N GLU A 205 12.31 -12.17 18.81
CA GLU A 205 13.68 -12.69 18.82
C GLU A 205 14.15 -12.87 17.38
N VAL A 206 15.16 -12.11 17.02
CA VAL A 206 15.89 -12.29 15.78
C VAL A 206 16.95 -13.35 16.05
N LYS A 207 16.69 -14.59 15.64
CA LYS A 207 17.67 -15.69 15.70
C LYS A 207 18.33 -15.88 14.37
#